data_57904e52367bf3e8408acd9d0f8fdf04
#
_entry.id   57904e52367bf3e8408acd9d0f8fdf04
#
_cell.length_a   1.000
_cell.length_b   1.000
_cell.length_c   1.000
_cell.angle_alpha   90.00
_cell.angle_beta   90.00
_cell.angle_gamma   90.00
#
_symmetry.space_group_name_H-M   'P 1'
#
loop_
_entity.id
_entity.type
_entity.pdbx_description
1 polymer ?
#
loop_
_entity_poly.entity_id
_entity_poly.type
_entity_poly.pdbx_seq_one_letter_code
_entity_poly.pdbx_strand_id
1 'polypeptide(L)'
;MKSVSHVGFDALIAEAAAPDGGILTSPDADREQGRLSDLAHRRFRKALFDGRLEPGATVSQSDLVKMLDVPVGPLRDALRVLQAEGLLTIHARSGIEIRKPDLNLLRHTYQMRLILERPAVRLFAEAAPMADIEALVEAHHKAIAMVDGRDFADDEPPAIEALDRRFHMRLIGALANPLVDTAYAQSQSFVRLIRMDRHFRYSTVIAVRTFQEHIAILEAMRHRDSVAAEAALEAHFTKAMQRAMGFF
;
A
#
# COMPACT_ATOMS: atom_id res chain seq x y z
N MET A 1 32.96 -13.81 -6.20
CA MET A 1 32.26 -12.66 -5.60
C MET A 1 31.98 -11.67 -6.73
N LYS A 2 30.77 -11.64 -7.27
CA LYS A 2 30.36 -10.65 -8.29
C LYS A 2 29.33 -9.74 -7.67
N SER A 3 29.62 -8.45 -7.70
CA SER A 3 28.81 -7.33 -7.28
C SER A 3 27.43 -7.40 -7.94
N VAL A 4 26.35 -7.41 -7.15
CA VAL A 4 24.98 -7.22 -7.64
C VAL A 4 24.75 -5.72 -7.71
N SER A 5 24.77 -5.19 -8.92
CA SER A 5 24.51 -3.79 -9.23
C SER A 5 23.05 -3.43 -8.91
N HIS A 6 22.86 -2.28 -8.29
CA HIS A 6 21.58 -1.61 -8.08
C HIS A 6 20.88 -1.39 -9.43
N VAL A 7 19.85 -2.20 -9.71
CA VAL A 7 18.87 -1.90 -10.75
C VAL A 7 17.74 -1.14 -10.07
N GLY A 8 17.49 0.07 -10.55
CA GLY A 8 16.52 0.99 -9.98
C GLY A 8 15.11 0.40 -9.96
N PHE A 9 14.42 0.63 -8.88
CA PHE A 9 13.09 0.12 -8.54
C PHE A 9 12.00 0.52 -9.55
N ASP A 10 12.23 1.53 -10.39
CA ASP A 10 11.28 2.00 -11.41
C ASP A 10 11.21 1.12 -12.66
N ALA A 11 12.16 0.21 -12.85
CA ALA A 11 12.18 -0.72 -14.00
C ALA A 11 11.40 -2.03 -13.75
N LEU A 12 11.05 -2.35 -12.50
CA LEU A 12 10.45 -3.65 -12.12
C LEU A 12 8.91 -3.69 -12.26
N ILE A 13 8.27 -2.59 -12.64
CA ILE A 13 6.81 -2.54 -12.87
C ILE A 13 6.43 -2.81 -14.32
N ALA A 14 7.41 -2.93 -15.23
CA ALA A 14 7.16 -2.92 -16.67
C ALA A 14 7.11 -4.29 -17.37
N GLU A 15 7.43 -5.40 -16.70
CA GLU A 15 7.56 -6.67 -17.44
C GLU A 15 6.99 -7.88 -16.69
N ALA A 16 5.69 -8.12 -16.81
CA ALA A 16 5.07 -9.45 -16.75
C ALA A 16 3.60 -9.41 -17.16
N ALA A 17 3.29 -9.70 -18.40
CA ALA A 17 2.04 -10.31 -18.82
C ALA A 17 2.16 -10.91 -20.23
N ALA A 18 2.00 -12.20 -20.37
CA ALA A 18 1.64 -12.83 -21.64
C ALA A 18 0.30 -13.56 -21.49
N PRO A 19 -0.63 -13.46 -22.45
CA PRO A 19 -1.98 -13.99 -22.35
C PRO A 19 -2.17 -15.26 -23.16
N ASP A 20 -3.14 -16.08 -22.74
CA ASP A 20 -3.72 -17.14 -23.60
C ASP A 20 -5.08 -16.70 -24.18
N GLY A 21 -5.17 -16.84 -25.45
CA GLY A 21 -6.21 -17.13 -26.40
C GLY A 21 -7.61 -16.48 -26.35
N GLY A 22 -7.92 -15.58 -27.31
CA GLY A 22 -9.29 -15.28 -27.68
C GLY A 22 -9.45 -14.13 -28.68
N ILE A 23 -9.84 -14.43 -29.92
CA ILE A 23 -10.33 -13.53 -31.00
C ILE A 23 -9.30 -12.52 -31.54
N LEU A 24 -8.94 -12.73 -32.82
CA LEU A 24 -7.96 -11.95 -33.59
C LEU A 24 -8.37 -10.46 -33.72
N THR A 25 -7.96 -9.68 -32.74
CA THR A 25 -7.76 -8.24 -32.89
C THR A 25 -6.31 -8.01 -33.32
N SER A 26 -6.04 -6.94 -34.05
CA SER A 26 -4.68 -6.64 -34.47
C SER A 26 -3.78 -6.48 -33.24
N PRO A 27 -2.55 -7.07 -33.25
CA PRO A 27 -1.63 -7.02 -32.11
C PRO A 27 -1.34 -5.63 -31.55
N ASP A 28 -1.47 -4.59 -32.38
CA ASP A 28 -1.27 -3.19 -31.99
C ASP A 28 -2.50 -2.63 -31.28
N ALA A 29 -3.72 -3.04 -31.66
CA ALA A 29 -4.95 -2.61 -30.99
C ALA A 29 -5.04 -3.22 -29.57
N ASP A 30 -4.64 -4.48 -29.38
CA ASP A 30 -4.63 -5.14 -28.07
C ASP A 30 -3.58 -4.54 -27.13
N ARG A 31 -2.41 -4.18 -27.67
CA ARG A 31 -1.37 -3.48 -26.89
C ARG A 31 -1.83 -2.08 -26.49
N GLU A 32 -2.52 -1.35 -27.36
CA GLU A 32 -3.04 -0.03 -27.06
C GLU A 32 -4.18 -0.10 -26.05
N GLN A 33 -5.08 -1.06 -26.17
CA GLN A 33 -6.14 -1.32 -25.20
C GLN A 33 -5.57 -1.70 -23.82
N GLY A 34 -4.55 -2.54 -23.75
CA GLY A 34 -3.84 -2.88 -22.52
C GLY A 34 -3.24 -1.64 -21.85
N ARG A 35 -2.55 -0.79 -22.63
CA ARG A 35 -2.01 0.48 -22.11
C ARG A 35 -3.08 1.42 -21.57
N LEU A 36 -4.22 1.51 -22.23
CA LEU A 36 -5.35 2.35 -21.79
C LEU A 36 -6.05 1.77 -20.57
N SER A 37 -6.13 0.45 -20.45
CA SER A 37 -6.66 -0.23 -19.26
C SER A 37 -5.77 0.01 -18.04
N ASP A 38 -4.45 -0.10 -18.19
CA ASP A 38 -3.49 0.23 -17.13
C ASP A 38 -3.56 1.72 -16.74
N LEU A 39 -3.75 2.60 -17.72
CA LEU A 39 -3.94 4.01 -17.46
C LEU A 39 -5.24 4.26 -16.67
N ALA A 40 -6.34 3.60 -17.06
CA ALA A 40 -7.61 3.69 -16.36
C ALA A 40 -7.50 3.18 -14.92
N HIS A 41 -6.81 2.06 -14.70
CA HIS A 41 -6.53 1.51 -13.38
C HIS A 41 -5.73 2.49 -12.51
N ARG A 42 -4.62 3.03 -13.03
CA ARG A 42 -3.82 4.03 -12.30
C ARG A 42 -4.60 5.31 -11.99
N ARG A 43 -5.37 5.83 -12.97
CA ARG A 43 -6.19 7.04 -12.79
C ARG A 43 -7.31 6.82 -11.76
N PHE A 44 -7.95 5.65 -11.77
CA PHE A 44 -8.93 5.30 -10.75
C PHE A 44 -8.31 5.27 -9.35
N ARG A 45 -7.22 4.54 -9.19
CA ARG A 45 -6.51 4.46 -7.89
C ARG A 45 -6.06 5.85 -7.41
N LYS A 46 -5.57 6.68 -8.33
CA LYS A 46 -5.23 8.06 -8.02
C LYS A 46 -6.47 8.85 -7.58
N ALA A 47 -7.59 8.76 -8.30
CA ALA A 47 -8.82 9.45 -7.95
C ALA A 47 -9.38 8.99 -6.59
N LEU A 48 -9.29 7.69 -6.29
CA LEU A 48 -9.68 7.16 -4.99
C LEU A 48 -8.79 7.72 -3.88
N PHE A 49 -7.48 7.56 -3.98
CA PHE A 49 -6.56 7.93 -2.92
C PHE A 49 -6.27 9.43 -2.80
N ASP A 50 -6.68 10.23 -3.79
CA ASP A 50 -6.74 11.70 -3.70
C ASP A 50 -8.10 12.19 -3.12
N GLY A 51 -9.00 11.29 -2.72
CA GLY A 51 -10.29 11.64 -2.12
C GLY A 51 -11.37 12.12 -3.10
N ARG A 52 -11.13 12.03 -4.43
CA ARG A 52 -12.13 12.36 -5.46
C ARG A 52 -13.22 11.29 -5.62
N LEU A 53 -12.92 10.08 -5.19
CA LEU A 53 -13.87 8.97 -5.07
C LEU A 53 -13.98 8.61 -3.58
N GLU A 54 -15.15 8.85 -3.01
CA GLU A 54 -15.35 8.62 -1.57
C GLU A 54 -15.61 7.13 -1.30
N PRO A 55 -14.98 6.53 -0.26
CA PRO A 55 -15.32 5.19 0.20
C PRO A 55 -16.81 5.06 0.54
N GLY A 56 -17.46 4.03 0.00
CA GLY A 56 -18.90 3.78 0.14
C GLY A 56 -19.79 4.50 -0.87
N ALA A 57 -19.24 5.39 -1.70
CA ALA A 57 -20.00 6.03 -2.77
C ALA A 57 -20.32 5.05 -3.90
N THR A 58 -21.47 5.25 -4.54
CA THR A 58 -21.81 4.57 -5.79
C THR A 58 -21.71 5.55 -6.95
N VAL A 59 -20.94 5.21 -7.97
CA VAL A 59 -20.69 6.03 -9.14
C VAL A 59 -21.12 5.33 -10.42
N SER A 60 -21.55 6.09 -11.44
CA SER A 60 -21.88 5.51 -12.73
C SER A 60 -20.61 5.30 -13.58
N GLN A 61 -20.67 4.34 -14.50
CA GLN A 61 -19.59 4.13 -15.46
C GLN A 61 -19.37 5.38 -16.35
N SER A 62 -20.43 6.11 -16.69
CA SER A 62 -20.33 7.34 -17.48
C SER A 62 -19.63 8.46 -16.74
N ASP A 63 -19.84 8.58 -15.44
CA ASP A 63 -19.14 9.59 -14.63
C ASP A 63 -17.66 9.24 -14.46
N LEU A 64 -17.33 7.96 -14.30
CA LEU A 64 -15.94 7.52 -14.27
C LEU A 64 -15.22 7.76 -15.61
N VAL A 65 -15.87 7.51 -16.75
CA VAL A 65 -15.31 7.83 -18.08
C VAL A 65 -14.93 9.29 -18.16
N LYS A 66 -15.83 10.19 -17.77
CA LYS A 66 -15.58 11.65 -17.77
C LYS A 66 -14.50 12.05 -16.76
N MET A 67 -14.60 11.56 -15.53
CA MET A 67 -13.68 11.91 -14.44
C MET A 67 -12.26 11.43 -14.72
N LEU A 68 -12.11 10.23 -15.27
CA LEU A 68 -10.82 9.61 -15.51
C LEU A 68 -10.27 9.87 -16.91
N ASP A 69 -11.08 10.48 -17.78
CA ASP A 69 -10.72 10.76 -19.19
C ASP A 69 -10.13 9.51 -19.87
N VAL A 70 -10.92 8.42 -19.89
CA VAL A 70 -10.55 7.13 -20.51
C VAL A 70 -11.74 6.55 -21.27
N PRO A 71 -11.50 5.80 -22.37
CA PRO A 71 -12.57 5.14 -23.11
C PRO A 71 -13.28 4.07 -22.27
N VAL A 72 -14.54 3.77 -22.64
CA VAL A 72 -15.42 2.82 -21.93
C VAL A 72 -14.84 1.41 -21.87
N GLY A 73 -14.26 0.90 -22.97
CA GLY A 73 -13.66 -0.46 -23.04
C GLY A 73 -12.54 -0.64 -22.01
N PRO A 74 -11.46 0.13 -22.13
CA PRO A 74 -10.36 0.12 -21.15
C PRO A 74 -10.81 0.34 -19.71
N LEU A 75 -11.80 1.22 -19.48
CA LEU A 75 -12.33 1.39 -18.12
C LEU A 75 -12.98 0.13 -17.58
N ARG A 76 -13.76 -0.60 -18.40
CA ARG A 76 -14.39 -1.86 -17.96
C ARG A 76 -13.37 -2.91 -17.56
N ASP A 77 -12.28 -3.02 -18.31
CA ASP A 77 -11.21 -3.97 -18.01
C ASP A 77 -10.51 -3.58 -16.69
N ALA A 78 -10.19 -2.30 -16.52
CA ALA A 78 -9.64 -1.78 -15.27
C ALA A 78 -10.56 -2.01 -14.07
N LEU A 79 -11.88 -1.80 -14.23
CA LEU A 79 -12.86 -2.03 -13.16
C LEU A 79 -12.92 -3.49 -12.71
N ARG A 80 -12.75 -4.46 -13.64
CA ARG A 80 -12.68 -5.88 -13.29
C ARG A 80 -11.44 -6.19 -12.43
N VAL A 81 -10.30 -5.61 -12.79
CA VAL A 81 -9.06 -5.75 -11.98
C VAL A 81 -9.24 -5.13 -10.61
N LEU A 82 -9.75 -3.90 -10.54
CA LEU A 82 -10.02 -3.20 -9.27
C LEU A 82 -11.02 -3.94 -8.37
N GLN A 83 -12.02 -4.62 -8.97
CA GLN A 83 -12.93 -5.50 -8.24
C GLN A 83 -12.20 -6.74 -7.71
N ALA A 84 -11.34 -7.36 -8.50
CA ALA A 84 -10.50 -8.48 -8.04
C ALA A 84 -9.53 -8.06 -6.93
N GLU A 85 -9.00 -6.82 -6.98
CA GLU A 85 -8.24 -6.21 -5.90
C GLU A 85 -9.08 -5.89 -4.66
N GLY A 86 -10.42 -5.96 -4.75
CA GLY A 86 -11.34 -5.70 -3.64
C GLY A 86 -11.54 -4.22 -3.32
N LEU A 87 -11.22 -3.31 -4.24
CA LEU A 87 -11.37 -1.86 -4.06
C LEU A 87 -12.76 -1.34 -4.41
N LEU A 88 -13.54 -2.12 -5.14
CA LEU A 88 -14.90 -1.78 -5.56
C LEU A 88 -15.76 -3.04 -5.81
N THR A 89 -17.06 -2.84 -5.95
CA THR A 89 -18.00 -3.85 -6.42
C THR A 89 -18.79 -3.32 -7.61
N ILE A 90 -18.87 -4.09 -8.70
CA ILE A 90 -19.64 -3.74 -9.88
C ILE A 90 -21.04 -4.35 -9.73
N HIS A 91 -22.06 -3.52 -9.66
CA HIS A 91 -23.46 -3.92 -9.62
C HIS A 91 -24.10 -3.76 -11.00
N ALA A 92 -24.66 -4.82 -11.55
CA ALA A 92 -25.13 -4.89 -12.94
C ALA A 92 -26.12 -3.78 -13.37
N ARG A 93 -26.83 -3.14 -12.44
CA ARG A 93 -27.86 -2.12 -12.75
C ARG A 93 -27.75 -0.86 -11.89
N SER A 94 -26.97 -0.88 -10.82
CA SER A 94 -26.89 0.20 -9.84
C SER A 94 -25.56 0.95 -9.82
N GLY A 95 -24.61 0.55 -10.66
CA GLY A 95 -23.34 1.26 -10.79
C GLY A 95 -22.16 0.57 -10.15
N ILE A 96 -21.14 1.33 -9.80
CA ILE A 96 -19.88 0.87 -9.22
C ILE A 96 -19.80 1.42 -7.80
N GLU A 97 -19.85 0.54 -6.81
CA GLU A 97 -19.74 0.87 -5.40
C GLU A 97 -18.27 0.83 -4.98
N ILE A 98 -17.76 1.94 -4.46
CA ILE A 98 -16.40 2.04 -3.90
C ILE A 98 -16.40 1.34 -2.55
N ARG A 99 -15.39 0.50 -2.30
CA ARG A 99 -15.26 -0.22 -1.03
C ARG A 99 -15.25 0.74 0.15
N LYS A 100 -16.17 0.55 1.10
CA LYS A 100 -16.13 1.22 2.39
C LYS A 100 -15.32 0.38 3.36
N PRO A 101 -14.33 0.95 4.06
CA PRO A 101 -13.64 0.23 5.13
C PRO A 101 -14.57 -0.03 6.32
N ASP A 102 -14.40 -1.20 6.92
CA ASP A 102 -15.08 -1.61 8.14
C ASP A 102 -14.10 -2.28 9.12
N LEU A 103 -14.56 -2.61 10.31
CA LEU A 103 -13.73 -3.27 11.34
C LEU A 103 -13.23 -4.65 10.89
N ASN A 104 -13.96 -5.36 10.03
CA ASN A 104 -13.52 -6.63 9.51
C ASN A 104 -12.38 -6.47 8.51
N LEU A 105 -12.50 -5.49 7.58
CA LEU A 105 -11.42 -5.16 6.66
C LEU A 105 -10.16 -4.75 7.43
N LEU A 106 -10.30 -3.90 8.44
CA LEU A 106 -9.21 -3.50 9.33
C LEU A 106 -8.52 -4.73 9.92
N ARG A 107 -9.28 -5.57 10.62
CA ARG A 107 -8.75 -6.77 11.29
C ARG A 107 -8.06 -7.72 10.31
N HIS A 108 -8.69 -8.03 9.18
CA HIS A 108 -8.14 -8.94 8.18
C HIS A 108 -6.89 -8.38 7.52
N THR A 109 -6.85 -7.06 7.27
CA THR A 109 -5.67 -6.38 6.70
C THR A 109 -4.48 -6.48 7.65
N TYR A 110 -4.64 -6.17 8.93
CA TYR A 110 -3.56 -6.27 9.91
C TYR A 110 -3.13 -7.71 10.18
N GLN A 111 -4.07 -8.66 10.19
CA GLN A 111 -3.75 -10.08 10.28
C GLN A 111 -2.91 -10.55 9.08
N MET A 112 -3.29 -10.18 7.87
CA MET A 112 -2.54 -10.52 6.65
C MET A 112 -1.13 -9.91 6.67
N ARG A 113 -1.01 -8.64 7.07
CA ARG A 113 0.29 -7.99 7.23
C ARG A 113 1.16 -8.73 8.23
N LEU A 114 0.62 -9.10 9.37
CA LEU A 114 1.37 -9.82 10.40
C LEU A 114 1.89 -11.17 9.88
N ILE A 115 1.06 -11.92 9.14
CA ILE A 115 1.45 -13.20 8.53
C ILE A 115 2.63 -13.01 7.56
N LEU A 116 2.62 -11.95 6.74
CA LEU A 116 3.64 -11.70 5.73
C LEU A 116 4.89 -11.02 6.31
N GLU A 117 4.72 -10.11 7.25
CA GLU A 117 5.81 -9.29 7.77
C GLU A 117 6.63 -9.97 8.88
N ARG A 118 6.08 -10.94 9.62
CA ARG A 118 6.85 -11.70 10.64
C ARG A 118 8.10 -12.35 10.06
N PRO A 119 8.02 -13.21 9.04
CA PRO A 119 9.23 -13.80 8.46
C PRO A 119 10.12 -12.75 7.79
N ALA A 120 9.53 -11.69 7.23
CA ALA A 120 10.26 -10.63 6.57
C ALA A 120 11.12 -9.82 7.56
N VAL A 121 10.56 -9.43 8.71
CA VAL A 121 11.28 -8.67 9.75
C VAL A 121 12.44 -9.46 10.33
N ARG A 122 12.26 -10.76 10.55
CA ARG A 122 13.34 -11.64 11.03
C ARG A 122 14.48 -11.71 10.04
N LEU A 123 14.15 -12.00 8.77
CA LEU A 123 15.16 -12.10 7.71
C LEU A 123 15.87 -10.76 7.48
N PHE A 124 15.14 -9.64 7.52
CA PHE A 124 15.74 -8.32 7.41
C PHE A 124 16.69 -8.02 8.57
N ALA A 125 16.31 -8.35 9.81
CA ALA A 125 17.17 -8.18 10.98
C ALA A 125 18.48 -8.99 10.88
N GLU A 126 18.40 -10.22 10.34
CA GLU A 126 19.55 -11.12 10.23
C GLU A 126 20.47 -10.75 9.05
N ALA A 127 19.91 -10.38 7.89
CA ALA A 127 20.66 -10.33 6.63
C ALA A 127 20.80 -8.95 6.00
N ALA A 128 19.99 -7.95 6.39
CA ALA A 128 20.05 -6.63 5.75
C ALA A 128 21.40 -5.93 6.00
N PRO A 129 21.93 -5.19 5.01
CA PRO A 129 23.09 -4.33 5.22
C PRO A 129 22.84 -3.33 6.37
N MET A 130 23.81 -3.12 7.24
CA MET A 130 23.67 -2.17 8.36
C MET A 130 23.35 -0.76 7.85
N ALA A 131 23.94 -0.36 6.73
CA ALA A 131 23.67 0.93 6.11
C ALA A 131 22.17 1.13 5.75
N ASP A 132 21.46 0.06 5.36
CA ASP A 132 20.03 0.12 5.06
C ASP A 132 19.22 0.36 6.34
N ILE A 133 19.59 -0.30 7.43
CA ILE A 133 18.95 -0.12 8.75
C ILE A 133 19.17 1.30 9.26
N GLU A 134 20.41 1.80 9.21
CA GLU A 134 20.75 3.16 9.63
C GLU A 134 20.04 4.23 8.80
N ALA A 135 19.93 4.03 7.48
CA ALA A 135 19.20 4.94 6.61
C ALA A 135 17.69 5.01 6.97
N LEU A 136 17.10 3.88 7.37
CA LEU A 136 15.72 3.86 7.84
C LEU A 136 15.58 4.56 9.20
N VAL A 137 16.49 4.31 10.14
CA VAL A 137 16.51 5.00 11.45
C VAL A 137 16.58 6.51 11.26
N GLU A 138 17.54 6.98 10.45
CA GLU A 138 17.70 8.41 10.18
C GLU A 138 16.46 9.03 9.53
N ALA A 139 15.84 8.32 8.56
CA ALA A 139 14.62 8.79 7.90
C ALA A 139 13.46 8.96 8.89
N HIS A 140 13.31 8.04 9.87
CA HIS A 140 12.28 8.13 10.89
C HIS A 140 12.53 9.27 11.87
N HIS A 141 13.77 9.48 12.31
CA HIS A 141 14.11 10.63 13.16
C HIS A 141 13.85 11.96 12.44
N LYS A 142 14.23 12.08 11.17
CA LYS A 142 13.93 13.28 10.37
C LYS A 142 12.44 13.52 10.24
N ALA A 143 11.64 12.47 10.02
CA ALA A 143 10.20 12.58 9.90
C ALA A 143 9.56 13.02 11.23
N ILE A 144 9.99 12.47 12.37
CA ILE A 144 9.54 12.91 13.69
C ILE A 144 9.86 14.40 13.89
N ALA A 145 11.10 14.83 13.60
CA ALA A 145 11.49 16.23 13.76
C ALA A 145 10.71 17.17 12.82
N MET A 146 10.29 16.70 11.64
CA MET A 146 9.47 17.50 10.70
C MET A 146 8.04 17.74 11.20
N VAL A 147 7.49 16.79 11.94
CA VAL A 147 6.09 16.84 12.39
C VAL A 147 5.94 17.33 13.84
N ASP A 148 7.02 17.31 14.61
CA ASP A 148 7.01 17.72 16.00
C ASP A 148 6.59 19.19 16.14
N GLY A 149 5.60 19.45 16.99
CA GLY A 149 5.04 20.80 17.20
C GLY A 149 4.16 21.34 16.05
N ARG A 150 3.84 20.53 15.02
CA ARG A 150 2.92 20.92 13.95
C ARG A 150 1.58 20.21 14.13
N ASP A 151 0.48 20.97 14.05
CA ASP A 151 -0.86 20.38 13.99
C ASP A 151 -1.26 20.19 12.51
N PHE A 152 -1.34 18.93 12.10
CA PHE A 152 -1.88 18.56 10.79
C PHE A 152 -3.34 18.15 10.99
N ALA A 153 -4.21 19.13 11.19
CA ALA A 153 -5.58 18.91 11.64
C ALA A 153 -6.41 18.00 10.71
N ASP A 154 -6.14 17.99 9.39
CA ASP A 154 -6.99 17.28 8.42
C ASP A 154 -6.24 16.51 7.31
N ASP A 155 -4.93 16.74 7.07
CA ASP A 155 -4.18 16.08 6.01
C ASP A 155 -2.81 15.58 6.50
N GLU A 156 -2.64 14.26 6.58
CA GLU A 156 -1.33 13.65 6.78
C GLU A 156 -0.39 14.07 5.64
N PRO A 157 0.79 14.65 5.92
CA PRO A 157 1.73 14.96 4.86
C PRO A 157 2.05 13.71 4.02
N PRO A 158 1.99 13.77 2.69
CA PRO A 158 2.26 12.61 1.83
C PRO A 158 3.60 11.94 2.11
N ALA A 159 4.59 12.68 2.63
CA ALA A 159 5.89 12.16 3.01
C ALA A 159 5.82 11.17 4.21
N ILE A 160 4.87 11.37 5.13
CA ILE A 160 4.67 10.51 6.30
C ILE A 160 4.11 9.16 5.87
N GLU A 161 3.02 9.16 5.08
CA GLU A 161 2.47 7.93 4.50
C GLU A 161 3.53 7.20 3.64
N ALA A 162 4.29 7.94 2.84
CA ALA A 162 5.32 7.37 1.99
C ALA A 162 6.44 6.69 2.79
N LEU A 163 6.86 7.27 3.92
CA LEU A 163 7.88 6.68 4.79
C LEU A 163 7.38 5.41 5.48
N ASP A 164 6.16 5.45 6.06
CA ASP A 164 5.52 4.28 6.67
C ASP A 164 5.45 3.12 5.66
N ARG A 165 4.92 3.38 4.47
CA ARG A 165 4.84 2.40 3.40
C ARG A 165 6.21 1.87 2.99
N ARG A 166 7.20 2.76 2.80
CA ARG A 166 8.57 2.37 2.41
C ARG A 166 9.22 1.47 3.45
N PHE A 167 9.05 1.76 4.74
CA PHE A 167 9.57 0.93 5.83
C PHE A 167 9.06 -0.50 5.70
N HIS A 168 7.75 -0.71 5.67
CA HIS A 168 7.15 -2.03 5.60
C HIS A 168 7.47 -2.76 4.28
N MET A 169 7.45 -2.05 3.14
CA MET A 169 7.83 -2.64 1.85
C MET A 169 9.31 -3.06 1.83
N ARG A 170 10.18 -2.35 2.54
CA ARG A 170 11.60 -2.71 2.64
C ARG A 170 11.78 -4.02 3.40
N LEU A 171 10.98 -4.25 4.45
CA LEU A 171 10.97 -5.53 5.17
C LEU A 171 10.52 -6.66 4.25
N ILE A 172 9.38 -6.51 3.59
CA ILE A 172 8.82 -7.50 2.67
C ILE A 172 9.79 -7.85 1.55
N GLY A 173 10.48 -6.85 0.98
CA GLY A 173 11.48 -7.05 -0.07
C GLY A 173 12.63 -7.97 0.32
N ALA A 174 12.90 -8.15 1.62
CA ALA A 174 13.91 -9.11 2.10
C ALA A 174 13.55 -10.56 1.78
N LEU A 175 12.27 -10.89 1.62
CA LEU A 175 11.83 -12.23 1.26
C LEU A 175 12.14 -12.59 -0.20
N ALA A 176 12.45 -11.61 -1.05
CA ALA A 176 12.75 -11.78 -2.47
C ALA A 176 11.73 -12.70 -3.20
N ASN A 177 10.44 -12.55 -2.88
CA ASN A 177 9.36 -13.39 -3.41
C ASN A 177 8.27 -12.53 -4.08
N PRO A 178 8.21 -12.51 -5.43
CA PRO A 178 7.24 -11.69 -6.17
C PRO A 178 5.76 -11.98 -5.84
N LEU A 179 5.43 -13.21 -5.43
CA LEU A 179 4.07 -13.55 -5.00
C LEU A 179 3.70 -12.87 -3.68
N VAL A 180 4.67 -12.79 -2.76
CA VAL A 180 4.51 -12.06 -1.50
C VAL A 180 4.39 -10.56 -1.76
N ASP A 181 5.22 -10.02 -2.65
CA ASP A 181 5.17 -8.60 -3.04
C ASP A 181 3.79 -8.22 -3.59
N THR A 182 3.22 -9.06 -4.46
CA THR A 182 1.88 -8.88 -5.03
C THR A 182 0.79 -8.90 -3.95
N ALA A 183 0.79 -9.91 -3.08
CA ALA A 183 -0.17 -10.02 -1.98
C ALA A 183 -0.05 -8.85 -0.99
N TYR A 184 1.19 -8.42 -0.73
CA TYR A 184 1.45 -7.30 0.16
C TYR A 184 1.01 -5.95 -0.45
N ALA A 185 1.21 -5.73 -1.74
CA ALA A 185 0.73 -4.52 -2.44
C ALA A 185 -0.79 -4.36 -2.35
N GLN A 186 -1.55 -5.47 -2.43
CA GLN A 186 -3.00 -5.45 -2.20
C GLN A 186 -3.34 -5.04 -0.76
N SER A 187 -2.66 -5.62 0.22
CA SER A 187 -2.81 -5.25 1.63
C SER A 187 -2.54 -3.76 1.88
N GLN A 188 -1.51 -3.19 1.25
CA GLN A 188 -1.20 -1.76 1.34
C GLN A 188 -2.32 -0.87 0.78
N SER A 189 -3.02 -1.33 -0.25
CA SER A 189 -4.19 -0.61 -0.78
C SER A 189 -5.32 -0.53 0.25
N PHE A 190 -5.53 -1.60 1.02
CA PHE A 190 -6.51 -1.59 2.11
C PHE A 190 -6.08 -0.71 3.29
N VAL A 191 -4.79 -0.68 3.64
CA VAL A 191 -4.28 0.26 4.66
C VAL A 191 -4.59 1.69 4.27
N ARG A 192 -4.31 2.08 3.00
CA ARG A 192 -4.65 3.42 2.51
C ARG A 192 -6.15 3.68 2.57
N LEU A 193 -6.97 2.73 2.12
CA LEU A 193 -8.43 2.87 2.15
C LEU A 193 -8.95 3.06 3.59
N ILE A 194 -8.41 2.31 4.57
CA ILE A 194 -8.75 2.45 5.97
C ILE A 194 -8.37 3.84 6.49
N ARG A 195 -7.19 4.36 6.15
CA ARG A 195 -6.74 5.70 6.54
C ARG A 195 -7.59 6.84 5.95
N MET A 196 -8.29 6.62 4.84
CA MET A 196 -9.21 7.60 4.25
C MET A 196 -10.52 7.74 5.05
N ASP A 197 -10.88 6.77 5.87
CA ASP A 197 -12.07 6.87 6.69
C ASP A 197 -11.85 7.84 7.86
N ARG A 198 -12.73 8.84 7.96
CA ARG A 198 -12.66 9.87 9.01
C ARG A 198 -12.81 9.31 10.42
N HIS A 199 -13.33 8.10 10.58
CA HIS A 199 -13.39 7.42 11.88
C HIS A 199 -12.03 6.88 12.33
N PHE A 200 -11.09 6.69 11.40
CA PHE A 200 -9.72 6.24 11.66
C PHE A 200 -8.73 7.40 11.55
N ARG A 201 -9.04 8.53 12.22
CA ARG A 201 -8.23 9.76 12.11
C ARG A 201 -6.76 9.51 12.39
N TYR A 202 -5.94 9.82 11.41
CA TYR A 202 -4.50 9.84 11.52
C TYR A 202 -4.07 11.26 11.93
N SER A 203 -3.52 11.44 13.13
CA SER A 203 -3.05 12.72 13.63
C SER A 203 -1.53 12.75 13.71
N THR A 204 -0.96 13.94 13.84
CA THR A 204 0.49 14.12 14.08
C THR A 204 0.99 13.28 15.27
N VAL A 205 0.22 13.21 16.35
CA VAL A 205 0.56 12.40 17.53
C VAL A 205 0.61 10.92 17.16
N ILE A 206 -0.31 10.43 16.33
CA ILE A 206 -0.32 9.04 15.86
C ILE A 206 0.89 8.78 14.95
N ALA A 207 1.24 9.71 14.06
CA ALA A 207 2.42 9.61 13.19
C ALA A 207 3.71 9.48 14.00
N VAL A 208 3.91 10.36 14.98
CA VAL A 208 5.10 10.33 15.86
C VAL A 208 5.17 9.00 16.63
N ARG A 209 4.07 8.55 17.24
CA ARG A 209 4.02 7.26 17.94
C ARG A 209 4.33 6.08 17.01
N THR A 210 3.76 6.09 15.79
CA THR A 210 4.02 5.06 14.78
C THR A 210 5.51 4.99 14.44
N PHE A 211 6.15 6.15 14.21
CA PHE A 211 7.56 6.19 13.89
C PHE A 211 8.47 5.81 15.07
N GLN A 212 8.08 6.14 16.29
CA GLN A 212 8.77 5.64 17.49
C GLN A 212 8.69 4.12 17.62
N GLU A 213 7.55 3.52 17.27
CA GLU A 213 7.39 2.06 17.22
C GLU A 213 8.27 1.44 16.12
N HIS A 214 8.36 2.06 14.93
CA HIS A 214 9.27 1.62 13.87
C HIS A 214 10.75 1.73 14.30
N ILE A 215 11.13 2.79 15.01
CA ILE A 215 12.49 2.94 15.56
C ILE A 215 12.79 1.80 16.53
N ALA A 216 11.84 1.39 17.39
CA ALA A 216 12.05 0.27 18.30
C ALA A 216 12.29 -1.06 17.54
N ILE A 217 11.60 -1.28 16.41
CA ILE A 217 11.86 -2.43 15.53
C ILE A 217 13.26 -2.33 14.93
N LEU A 218 13.63 -1.16 14.40
CA LEU A 218 14.94 -0.92 13.78
C LEU A 218 16.10 -1.04 14.78
N GLU A 219 15.92 -0.62 16.03
CA GLU A 219 16.93 -0.80 17.07
C GLU A 219 17.19 -2.29 17.38
N ALA A 220 16.14 -3.12 17.45
CA ALA A 220 16.33 -4.57 17.56
C ALA A 220 17.12 -5.14 16.36
N MET A 221 16.84 -4.62 15.14
CA MET A 221 17.58 -5.02 13.93
C MET A 221 19.04 -4.58 13.95
N ARG A 222 19.38 -3.40 14.52
CA ARG A 222 20.75 -2.94 14.71
C ARG A 222 21.56 -3.91 15.56
N HIS A 223 20.91 -4.52 16.54
CA HIS A 223 21.51 -5.55 17.40
C HIS A 223 21.44 -6.97 16.80
N ARG A 224 20.92 -7.12 15.57
CA ARG A 224 20.71 -8.42 14.92
C ARG A 224 19.79 -9.37 15.74
N ASP A 225 18.98 -8.81 16.62
CA ASP A 225 18.01 -9.57 17.41
C ASP A 225 16.68 -9.72 16.62
N SER A 226 16.62 -10.79 15.83
CA SER A 226 15.45 -11.06 15.00
C SER A 226 14.21 -11.41 15.83
N VAL A 227 14.38 -11.93 17.05
CA VAL A 227 13.26 -12.26 17.95
C VAL A 227 12.69 -10.98 18.55
N ALA A 228 13.54 -10.08 19.03
CA ALA A 228 13.09 -8.78 19.54
C ALA A 228 12.47 -7.93 18.44
N ALA A 229 13.01 -7.96 17.21
CA ALA A 229 12.45 -7.24 16.07
C ALA A 229 11.04 -7.74 15.71
N GLU A 230 10.81 -9.06 15.71
CA GLU A 230 9.49 -9.66 15.51
C GLU A 230 8.51 -9.25 16.61
N ALA A 231 8.91 -9.34 17.88
CA ALA A 231 8.07 -8.94 19.01
C ALA A 231 7.70 -7.45 18.97
N ALA A 232 8.64 -6.59 18.58
CA ALA A 232 8.40 -5.16 18.41
C ALA A 232 7.41 -4.87 17.24
N LEU A 233 7.51 -5.62 16.13
CA LEU A 233 6.56 -5.54 15.01
C LEU A 233 5.14 -5.95 15.44
N GLU A 234 5.00 -7.03 16.20
CA GLU A 234 3.70 -7.48 16.73
C GLU A 234 3.07 -6.44 17.66
N ALA A 235 3.88 -5.85 18.53
CA ALA A 235 3.45 -4.78 19.42
C ALA A 235 3.01 -3.53 18.62
N HIS A 236 3.76 -3.17 17.57
CA HIS A 236 3.40 -2.09 16.65
C HIS A 236 2.03 -2.35 16.01
N PHE A 237 1.79 -3.52 15.42
CA PHE A 237 0.50 -3.83 14.80
C PHE A 237 -0.67 -3.87 15.78
N THR A 238 -0.43 -4.40 16.97
CA THR A 238 -1.44 -4.39 18.04
C THR A 238 -1.86 -2.97 18.39
N LYS A 239 -0.89 -2.07 18.62
CA LYS A 239 -1.14 -0.65 18.91
C LYS A 239 -1.79 0.07 17.73
N ALA A 240 -1.33 -0.17 16.50
CA ALA A 240 -1.90 0.43 15.29
C ALA A 240 -3.38 0.02 15.12
N MET A 241 -3.71 -1.24 15.34
CA MET A 241 -5.09 -1.74 15.29
C MET A 241 -5.95 -1.13 16.41
N GLN A 242 -5.43 -1.03 17.64
CA GLN A 242 -6.14 -0.38 18.76
C GLN A 242 -6.45 1.08 18.46
N ARG A 243 -5.46 1.83 17.93
CA ARG A 243 -5.66 3.23 17.50
C ARG A 243 -6.75 3.33 16.42
N ALA A 244 -6.70 2.47 15.41
CA ALA A 244 -7.69 2.46 14.35
C ALA A 244 -9.11 2.10 14.83
N MET A 245 -9.24 1.35 15.93
CA MET A 245 -10.53 1.05 16.57
C MET A 245 -10.98 2.13 17.60
N GLY A 246 -10.21 3.21 17.78
CA GLY A 246 -10.53 4.27 18.73
C GLY A 246 -10.19 3.96 20.20
N PHE A 247 -9.41 2.91 20.45
CA PHE A 247 -8.84 2.65 21.78
C PHE A 247 -7.51 3.41 21.91
N PHE A 248 -7.47 4.44 22.74
CA PHE A 248 -6.29 5.29 22.97
C PHE A 248 -5.68 5.02 24.35
#